data_48edc521ab6262ee5e9b71f58be15cee
#
_entry.id   48edc521ab6262ee5e9b71f58be15cee
#
_cell.length_a   1.000
_cell.length_b   1.000
_cell.length_c   1.000
_cell.angle_alpha   90.00
_cell.angle_beta   90.00
_cell.angle_gamma   90.00
#
_symmetry.space_group_name_H-M   'P 1'
#
loop_
_entity.id
_entity.type
_entity.pdbx_description
1 polymer ?
#
loop_
_entity_poly.entity_id
_entity_poly.type
_entity_poly.pdbx_seq_one_letter_code
_entity_poly.pdbx_strand_id
1 'polypeptide(L)'
;MKVVKELKGGSLSKTVIINDGQRLLVRKYISSIEDREYGLVRWQSQIRKLQILQGYLGENVISIESMGIDNDFYYYDMPFYESALNCSELLTESTSNIDLASEITQLLVKMSQIGFGETSGSVSVYLNDEVLYPLKSSL
;
A
#
# COMPACT_ATOMS: atom_id res chain seq x y z
N MET A 1 -6.19 -21.55 3.99
CA MET A 1 -6.37 -20.19 3.43
C MET A 1 -6.80 -20.32 1.98
N LYS A 2 -7.84 -19.59 1.55
CA LYS A 2 -8.44 -19.73 0.21
C LYS A 2 -8.47 -18.35 -0.48
N VAL A 3 -7.98 -18.27 -1.72
CA VAL A 3 -8.16 -17.08 -2.56
C VAL A 3 -9.61 -17.01 -3.00
N VAL A 4 -10.24 -15.86 -2.76
CA VAL A 4 -11.64 -15.59 -3.09
C VAL A 4 -11.75 -14.81 -4.39
N LYS A 5 -10.88 -13.79 -4.57
CA LYS A 5 -10.91 -12.91 -5.73
C LYS A 5 -9.52 -12.33 -6.00
N GLU A 6 -9.19 -12.19 -7.26
CA GLU A 6 -8.01 -11.43 -7.69
C GLU A 6 -8.43 -9.99 -8.02
N LEU A 7 -7.67 -9.03 -7.52
CA LEU A 7 -7.87 -7.60 -7.79
C LEU A 7 -6.87 -7.15 -8.87
N LYS A 8 -7.25 -6.15 -9.64
CA LYS A 8 -6.30 -5.53 -10.58
C LYS A 8 -5.15 -4.89 -9.80
N GLY A 9 -3.93 -5.30 -10.08
CA GLY A 9 -2.70 -4.79 -9.48
C GLY A 9 -1.81 -4.11 -10.52
N GLY A 10 -0.71 -3.52 -10.05
CA GLY A 10 0.36 -3.05 -10.93
C GLY A 10 1.19 -4.23 -11.49
N SER A 11 2.04 -3.94 -12.48
CA SER A 11 2.84 -4.95 -13.19
C SER A 11 3.77 -5.79 -12.29
N LEU A 12 4.21 -5.24 -11.16
CA LEU A 12 5.16 -5.89 -10.24
C LEU A 12 4.50 -6.43 -8.95
N SER A 13 3.18 -6.43 -8.86
CA SER A 13 2.48 -6.91 -7.67
C SER A 13 1.15 -7.54 -8.03
N LYS A 14 0.81 -8.60 -7.32
CA LYS A 14 -0.49 -9.25 -7.38
C LYS A 14 -1.25 -8.97 -6.08
N THR A 15 -2.50 -8.59 -6.19
CA THR A 15 -3.36 -8.33 -5.04
C THR A 15 -4.56 -9.26 -5.10
N VAL A 16 -4.85 -9.94 -4.00
CA VAL A 16 -5.97 -10.90 -3.90
C VAL A 16 -6.75 -10.68 -2.62
N ILE A 17 -8.03 -11.02 -2.65
CA ILE A 17 -8.83 -11.20 -1.45
C ILE A 17 -8.71 -12.67 -1.04
N ILE A 18 -8.34 -12.90 0.20
CA ILE A 18 -8.22 -14.22 0.80
C ILE A 18 -9.19 -14.38 1.96
N ASN A 19 -9.61 -15.63 2.22
CA ASN A 19 -10.32 -16.01 3.43
C ASN A 19 -9.38 -16.86 4.29
N ASP A 20 -9.09 -16.42 5.51
CA ASP A 20 -8.22 -17.12 6.46
C ASP A 20 -8.99 -18.18 7.28
N GLY A 21 -10.31 -18.25 7.14
CA GLY A 21 -11.23 -19.11 7.87
C GLY A 21 -12.06 -18.36 8.92
N GLN A 22 -11.69 -17.11 9.25
CA GLN A 22 -12.41 -16.27 10.19
C GLN A 22 -12.94 -14.99 9.53
N ARG A 23 -12.14 -14.43 8.60
CA ARG A 23 -12.45 -13.14 7.94
C ARG A 23 -11.81 -13.05 6.56
N LEU A 24 -12.20 -12.01 5.84
CA LEU A 24 -11.58 -11.64 4.57
C LEU A 24 -10.43 -10.67 4.81
N LEU A 25 -9.34 -10.89 4.09
CA LEU A 25 -8.16 -10.03 4.09
C LEU A 25 -7.76 -9.70 2.65
N VAL A 26 -7.09 -8.59 2.47
CA VAL A 26 -6.41 -8.25 1.22
C VAL A 26 -4.95 -8.65 1.35
N ARG A 27 -4.50 -9.59 0.54
CA ARG A 27 -3.10 -9.99 0.45
C ARG A 27 -2.45 -9.36 -0.76
N LYS A 28 -1.36 -8.64 -0.53
CA LYS A 28 -0.52 -8.10 -1.59
C LYS A 28 0.75 -8.91 -1.70
N TYR A 29 0.97 -9.49 -2.87
CA TYR A 29 2.19 -10.21 -3.23
C TYR A 29 3.14 -9.30 -4.00
N ILE A 30 4.42 -9.46 -3.73
CA ILE A 30 5.52 -8.83 -4.44
C ILE A 30 6.45 -9.96 -4.88
N SER A 31 6.71 -10.06 -6.19
CA SER A 31 7.57 -11.13 -6.73
C SER A 31 8.99 -11.03 -6.19
N SER A 32 9.56 -12.17 -5.82
CA SER A 32 10.96 -12.29 -5.44
C SER A 32 11.81 -12.92 -6.55
N ILE A 33 11.18 -13.40 -7.64
CA ILE A 33 11.86 -14.25 -8.64
C ILE A 33 12.66 -13.42 -9.62
N GLU A 34 12.10 -12.33 -10.15
CA GLU A 34 12.73 -11.55 -11.24
C GLU A 34 13.92 -10.74 -10.75
N ASP A 35 13.85 -10.26 -9.52
CA ASP A 35 14.98 -9.62 -8.83
C ASP A 35 14.77 -9.75 -7.33
N ARG A 36 15.38 -10.77 -6.74
CA ARG A 36 15.20 -11.11 -5.31
C ARG A 36 15.55 -9.94 -4.39
N GLU A 37 16.60 -9.23 -4.70
CA GLU A 37 17.07 -8.11 -3.89
C GLU A 37 16.10 -6.93 -3.98
N TYR A 38 15.70 -6.57 -5.17
CA TYR A 38 14.73 -5.49 -5.39
C TYR A 38 13.35 -5.79 -4.80
N GLY A 39 12.86 -7.01 -4.99
CA GLY A 39 11.59 -7.45 -4.41
C GLY A 39 11.58 -7.36 -2.88
N LEU A 40 12.67 -7.79 -2.24
CA LEU A 40 12.84 -7.71 -0.79
C LEU A 40 12.87 -6.26 -0.30
N VAL A 41 13.71 -5.43 -0.91
CA VAL A 41 13.84 -4.00 -0.54
C VAL A 41 12.51 -3.27 -0.71
N ARG A 42 11.81 -3.52 -1.81
CA ARG A 42 10.50 -2.93 -2.08
C ARG A 42 9.45 -3.34 -1.05
N TRP A 43 9.39 -4.62 -0.72
CA TRP A 43 8.49 -5.16 0.29
C TRP A 43 8.75 -4.55 1.67
N GLN A 44 10.01 -4.55 2.12
CA GLN A 44 10.40 -3.94 3.39
C GLN A 44 10.11 -2.44 3.44
N SER A 45 10.39 -1.73 2.35
CA SER A 45 10.12 -0.30 2.24
C SER A 45 8.62 0.03 2.33
N GLN A 46 7.76 -0.76 1.67
CA GLN A 46 6.30 -0.57 1.75
C GLN A 46 5.78 -0.81 3.16
N ILE A 47 6.21 -1.89 3.81
CA ILE A 47 5.82 -2.21 5.19
C ILE A 47 6.25 -1.08 6.14
N ARG A 48 7.52 -0.67 6.05
CA ARG A 48 8.05 0.40 6.89
C ARG A 48 7.29 1.71 6.71
N LYS A 49 7.00 2.10 5.46
CA LYS A 49 6.21 3.31 5.17
C LYS A 49 4.81 3.24 5.79
N LEU A 50 4.11 2.11 5.66
CA LEU A 50 2.79 1.92 6.25
C LEU A 50 2.83 1.98 7.78
N GLN A 51 3.81 1.33 8.41
CA GLN A 51 3.96 1.35 9.87
C GLN A 51 4.27 2.75 10.40
N ILE A 52 5.15 3.51 9.73
CA ILE A 52 5.46 4.89 10.09
C ILE A 52 4.20 5.76 9.95
N LEU A 53 3.51 5.68 8.83
CA LEU A 53 2.29 6.45 8.60
C LEU A 53 1.19 6.09 9.60
N GLN A 54 1.05 4.81 9.95
CA GLN A 54 0.10 4.36 10.97
C GLN A 54 0.43 4.97 12.34
N GLY A 55 1.71 5.11 12.69
CA GLY A 55 2.14 5.77 13.92
C GLY A 55 1.72 7.25 14.01
N TYR A 56 1.66 7.95 12.87
CA TYR A 56 1.26 9.36 12.82
C TYR A 56 -0.24 9.57 12.59
N LEU A 57 -0.86 8.73 11.79
CA LEU A 57 -2.23 8.93 11.30
C LEU A 57 -3.23 7.94 11.90
N GLY A 58 -2.76 6.95 12.68
CA GLY A 58 -3.59 5.97 13.38
C GLY A 58 -4.50 5.20 12.42
N GLU A 59 -5.78 5.17 12.73
CA GLU A 59 -6.81 4.44 11.96
C GLU A 59 -7.08 4.99 10.55
N ASN A 60 -6.54 6.18 10.23
CA ASN A 60 -6.61 6.70 8.86
C ASN A 60 -5.64 6.00 7.89
N VAL A 61 -4.82 5.09 8.39
CA VAL A 61 -3.91 4.28 7.57
C VAL A 61 -4.20 2.81 7.81
N ILE A 62 -4.30 2.06 6.72
CA ILE A 62 -4.58 0.62 6.79
C ILE A 62 -3.47 -0.11 7.57
N SER A 63 -3.88 -0.98 8.50
CA SER A 63 -2.95 -1.79 9.29
C SER A 63 -2.38 -2.96 8.48
N ILE A 64 -1.19 -3.41 8.87
CA ILE A 64 -0.63 -4.69 8.42
C ILE A 64 -0.99 -5.74 9.46
N GLU A 65 -1.76 -6.73 9.06
CA GLU A 65 -2.23 -7.82 9.93
C GLU A 65 -1.24 -8.97 10.01
N SER A 66 -0.64 -9.31 8.89
CA SER A 66 0.41 -10.33 8.80
C SER A 66 1.34 -10.05 7.64
N MET A 67 2.51 -10.68 7.65
CA MET A 67 3.48 -10.59 6.57
C MET A 67 4.35 -11.85 6.55
N GLY A 68 4.89 -12.17 5.38
CA GLY A 68 5.75 -13.36 5.25
C GLY A 68 6.19 -13.62 3.82
N ILE A 69 6.58 -14.87 3.63
CA ILE A 69 7.00 -15.40 2.33
C ILE A 69 6.10 -16.61 2.02
N ASP A 70 5.53 -16.63 0.83
CA ASP A 70 4.71 -17.72 0.32
C ASP A 70 5.24 -18.12 -1.05
N ASN A 71 5.86 -19.30 -1.13
CA ASN A 71 6.65 -19.76 -2.26
C ASN A 71 7.74 -18.71 -2.60
N ASP A 72 7.70 -18.16 -3.82
CA ASP A 72 8.67 -17.17 -4.27
C ASP A 72 8.14 -15.73 -4.20
N PHE A 73 7.16 -15.47 -3.33
CA PHE A 73 6.54 -14.16 -3.16
C PHE A 73 6.67 -13.67 -1.73
N TYR A 74 7.09 -12.43 -1.57
CA TYR A 74 6.89 -11.68 -0.33
C TYR A 74 5.45 -11.20 -0.27
N TYR A 75 4.80 -11.29 0.88
CA TYR A 75 3.43 -10.80 1.02
C TYR A 75 3.23 -10.02 2.31
N TYR A 76 2.19 -9.21 2.31
CA TYR A 76 1.56 -8.69 3.52
C TYR A 76 0.05 -8.66 3.38
N ASP A 77 -0.63 -8.84 4.49
CA ASP A 77 -2.08 -8.87 4.61
C ASP A 77 -2.58 -7.60 5.28
N MET A 78 -3.69 -7.13 4.80
CA MET A 78 -4.40 -5.95 5.28
C MET A 78 -5.87 -6.29 5.51
N PRO A 79 -6.59 -5.59 6.39
CA PRO A 79 -8.04 -5.74 6.51
C PRO A 79 -8.74 -5.54 5.17
N PHE A 80 -9.76 -6.34 4.91
CA PHE A 80 -10.68 -6.11 3.79
C PHE A 80 -11.92 -5.39 4.29
N TYR A 81 -12.19 -4.23 3.74
CA TYR A 81 -13.40 -3.45 4.03
C TYR A 81 -14.39 -3.61 2.88
N GLU A 82 -15.41 -4.44 3.08
CA GLU A 82 -16.38 -4.83 2.04
C GLU A 82 -17.17 -3.64 1.49
N SER A 83 -17.47 -2.68 2.35
CA SER A 83 -18.24 -1.47 2.02
C SER A 83 -17.37 -0.26 1.68
N ALA A 84 -16.05 -0.43 1.55
CA ALA A 84 -15.19 0.70 1.24
C ALA A 84 -15.41 1.17 -0.20
N LEU A 85 -15.66 2.47 -0.34
CA LEU A 85 -15.74 3.17 -1.61
C LEU A 85 -14.46 3.99 -1.83
N ASN A 86 -14.04 4.14 -3.06
CA ASN A 86 -12.97 5.08 -3.37
C ASN A 86 -13.51 6.53 -3.37
N CYS A 87 -12.61 7.52 -3.30
CA CYS A 87 -13.01 8.91 -3.23
C CYS A 87 -13.87 9.35 -4.44
N SER A 88 -13.64 8.78 -5.62
CA SER A 88 -14.43 9.10 -6.82
C SER A 88 -15.86 8.57 -6.69
N GLU A 89 -16.04 7.36 -6.16
CA GLU A 89 -17.37 6.79 -5.89
C GLU A 89 -18.10 7.61 -4.82
N LEU A 90 -17.42 7.96 -3.73
CA LEU A 90 -17.98 8.81 -2.68
C LEU A 90 -18.42 10.19 -3.21
N LEU A 91 -17.64 10.81 -4.08
CA LEU A 91 -17.97 12.11 -4.67
C LEU A 91 -19.19 12.05 -5.61
N THR A 92 -19.42 10.91 -6.24
CA THR A 92 -20.60 10.71 -7.11
C THR A 92 -21.87 10.33 -6.35
N GLU A 93 -21.75 9.63 -5.23
CA GLU A 93 -22.87 9.15 -4.44
C GLU A 93 -23.31 10.13 -3.35
N SER A 94 -22.42 11.00 -2.89
CA SER A 94 -22.67 11.91 -1.76
C SER A 94 -23.41 13.16 -2.20
N THR A 95 -24.55 13.42 -1.55
CA THR A 95 -25.29 14.68 -1.63
C THR A 95 -24.61 15.83 -0.85
N SER A 96 -23.64 15.53 0.01
CA SER A 96 -22.87 16.49 0.81
C SER A 96 -21.37 16.28 0.64
N ASN A 97 -20.81 16.87 -0.41
CA ASN A 97 -19.37 16.84 -0.67
C ASN A 97 -18.55 17.68 0.34
N ILE A 98 -19.22 18.50 1.16
CA ILE A 98 -18.57 19.42 2.10
C ILE A 98 -17.91 18.64 3.23
N ASP A 99 -18.56 17.64 3.79
CA ASP A 99 -18.02 16.86 4.91
C ASP A 99 -16.82 16.03 4.44
N LEU A 100 -16.92 15.39 3.28
CA LEU A 100 -15.84 14.63 2.69
C LEU A 100 -14.62 15.51 2.37
N ALA A 101 -14.85 16.71 1.80
CA ALA A 101 -13.79 17.67 1.53
C ALA A 101 -13.11 18.14 2.81
N SER A 102 -13.87 18.34 3.89
CA SER A 102 -13.35 18.68 5.21
C SER A 102 -12.46 17.58 5.78
N GLU A 103 -12.92 16.33 5.75
CA GLU A 103 -12.16 15.17 6.23
C GLU A 103 -10.85 14.98 5.43
N ILE A 104 -10.91 15.07 4.10
CA ILE A 104 -9.72 14.99 3.24
C ILE A 104 -8.75 16.11 3.57
N THR A 105 -9.26 17.35 3.74
CA THR A 105 -8.43 18.50 4.09
C THR A 105 -7.73 18.30 5.43
N GLN A 106 -8.45 17.83 6.46
CA GLN A 106 -7.88 17.54 7.77
C GLN A 106 -6.79 16.46 7.69
N LEU A 107 -7.01 15.41 6.89
CA LEU A 107 -6.02 14.37 6.66
C LEU A 107 -4.76 14.92 5.98
N LEU A 108 -4.91 15.75 4.95
CA LEU A 108 -3.80 16.40 4.26
C LEU A 108 -3.00 17.33 5.19
N VAL A 109 -3.69 18.08 6.06
CA VAL A 109 -3.04 18.91 7.08
C VAL A 109 -2.24 18.05 8.06
N LYS A 110 -2.79 16.95 8.56
CA LYS A 110 -2.06 16.00 9.41
C LYS A 110 -0.84 15.43 8.68
N MET A 111 -0.97 15.05 7.43
CA MET A 111 0.14 14.53 6.61
C MET A 111 1.24 15.59 6.42
N SER A 112 0.88 16.85 6.21
CA SER A 112 1.86 17.94 6.04
C SER A 112 2.65 18.24 7.32
N GLN A 113 2.11 17.88 8.48
CA GLN A 113 2.77 18.03 9.79
C GLN A 113 3.72 16.88 10.11
N ILE A 114 3.65 15.77 9.36
CA ILE A 114 4.64 14.71 9.47
C ILE A 114 5.96 15.30 8.98
N GLY A 115 6.86 15.59 9.93
CA GLY A 115 8.16 16.16 9.61
C GLY A 115 8.91 15.24 8.65
N PHE A 116 9.19 15.72 7.47
CA PHE A 116 10.20 15.10 6.63
C PHE A 116 11.51 15.33 7.38
N GLY A 117 11.98 14.32 8.12
CA GLY A 117 13.29 14.35 8.71
C GLY A 117 14.31 14.71 7.62
N GLU A 118 15.46 15.25 8.01
CA GLU A 118 16.55 15.52 7.07
C GLU A 118 16.74 14.29 6.19
N THR A 119 16.29 14.37 4.94
CA THR A 119 16.44 13.29 4.00
C THR A 119 17.90 13.26 3.58
N SER A 120 18.66 12.36 4.16
CA SER A 120 20.02 12.04 3.70
C SER A 120 20.04 11.35 2.33
N GLY A 121 18.87 11.15 1.73
CA GLY A 121 18.71 10.55 0.40
C GLY A 121 18.95 11.59 -0.70
N SER A 122 19.94 11.34 -1.57
CA SER A 122 20.09 12.14 -2.78
C SER A 122 18.93 11.89 -3.74
N VAL A 123 18.51 12.93 -4.47
CA VAL A 123 17.50 12.82 -5.53
C VAL A 123 17.89 11.76 -6.56
N SER A 124 19.18 11.57 -6.81
CA SER A 124 19.70 10.55 -7.73
C SER A 124 19.42 9.12 -7.24
N VAL A 125 19.48 8.83 -5.94
CA VAL A 125 19.13 7.52 -5.38
C VAL A 125 17.63 7.27 -5.57
N TYR A 126 16.80 8.26 -5.23
CA TYR A 126 15.36 8.15 -5.44
C TYR A 126 15.00 7.90 -6.91
N LEU A 127 15.57 8.68 -7.83
CA LEU A 127 15.33 8.50 -9.27
C LEU A 127 15.80 7.13 -9.77
N ASN A 128 16.94 6.65 -9.29
CA ASN A 128 17.42 5.34 -9.67
C ASN A 128 16.50 4.23 -9.17
N ASP A 129 16.14 4.24 -7.91
CA ASP A 129 15.43 3.14 -7.25
C ASP A 129 13.92 3.13 -7.56
N GLU A 130 13.29 4.30 -7.66
CA GLU A 130 11.84 4.41 -7.81
C GLU A 130 11.39 4.67 -9.28
N VAL A 131 12.30 5.08 -10.15
CA VAL A 131 11.96 5.42 -11.54
C VAL A 131 12.76 4.61 -12.55
N LEU A 132 14.08 4.70 -12.51
CA LEU A 132 14.91 4.11 -13.56
C LEU A 132 14.99 2.59 -13.47
N TYR A 133 15.09 2.04 -12.26
CA TYR A 133 15.14 0.60 -12.07
C TYR A 133 13.86 -0.10 -12.50
N PRO A 134 12.65 0.34 -12.04
CA PRO A 134 11.40 -0.22 -12.52
C PRO A 134 11.20 -0.10 -14.03
N LEU A 135 11.64 1.03 -14.64
CA LEU A 135 11.58 1.22 -16.09
C LEU A 135 12.44 0.22 -16.85
N LYS A 136 13.68 -0.01 -16.40
CA LYS A 136 14.60 -0.97 -17.03
C LYS A 136 14.12 -2.41 -16.90
N SER A 137 13.51 -2.77 -15.78
CA SER A 137 12.97 -4.11 -15.55
C SER A 137 11.67 -4.38 -16.29
N SER A 138 10.99 -3.34 -16.80
CA SER A 138 9.75 -3.46 -17.60
C SER A 138 9.98 -3.48 -19.11
N LEU A 139 11.21 -3.23 -19.56
CA LEU A 139 11.65 -3.32 -20.97
C LEU A 139 12.25 -4.67 -21.29
#